data_1a868f4352537e1f65617e53f6ad92a4
#
_entry.id   1a868f4352537e1f65617e53f6ad92a4
#
_cell.length_a   1.000
_cell.length_b   1.000
_cell.length_c   1.000
_cell.angle_alpha   90.00
_cell.angle_beta   90.00
_cell.angle_gamma   90.00
#
_symmetry.space_group_name_H-M   'P 1'
#
loop_
_entity.id
_entity.type
_entity.pdbx_description
1 polymer ?
#
loop_
_entity_poly.entity_id
_entity_poly.type
_entity_poly.pdbx_seq_one_letter_code
_entity_poly.pdbx_strand_id
1 'polypeptide(L)'
;VFAQGKYLQGEIIDHQSDEPIPFVSVYLKIDGRGTLTDSLGKFSLYMENVPPNDTLEINAIGYTVLMIPVSQLKDSTRFTFSLNVSSQTEAIVKVKYDRALWFWKKIIAGKKLNGREHWKNYSYEIYNKLELDIDNINKEKLEKNKLLKPLNFALDFVDSSSEKKPFLPVYLIETLSNYYHQNNPSRTREEIKATITNGIDNESIMKQLGATYQNVDVYQNSIPVFDKNFVSPFSDFADNFYSFRIMDTQYLNQKRLIHFSFIPKRKGENTFTGDAWINDTSFAIQKVTLRPSSDANINFINGLSIIQEFKPINDTAWFLYKDKFVADIAPLGNNRIAFKGRKTATYTNVLTNSDSINNVLQKNKSTEEIILLQGQDQKSATYWNEHRHEPLNTNEQSIYKLLDTLEKTPAYVHYRNTLNFLFTGTKDMGNIRIGPWYYWLSGNSWEGTRLRFDVATNTGFNKKINLNGYVAYGFLDEKFKGKAEIKYVW
;
A
#
# COMPACT_ATOMS: atom_id res chain seq x y z
N VAL A 1 -31.41 4.48 -23.84
CA VAL A 1 -32.21 4.96 -22.72
C VAL A 1 -31.88 4.09 -21.54
N PHE A 2 -31.00 4.58 -20.65
CA PHE A 2 -30.65 3.88 -19.40
C PHE A 2 -31.83 3.99 -18.42
N ALA A 3 -32.58 2.91 -18.24
CA ALA A 3 -33.80 2.93 -17.44
C ALA A 3 -33.58 2.76 -15.92
N GLN A 4 -32.37 2.48 -15.42
CA GLN A 4 -32.14 2.26 -13.97
C GLN A 4 -30.69 2.49 -13.47
N GLY A 5 -29.94 3.46 -13.95
CA GLY A 5 -28.67 3.82 -13.30
C GLY A 5 -27.97 4.98 -13.98
N LYS A 6 -27.69 6.02 -13.22
CA LYS A 6 -26.90 7.16 -13.69
C LYS A 6 -25.43 6.81 -14.02
N TYR A 7 -25.01 5.56 -13.79
CA TYR A 7 -23.61 5.12 -13.89
C TYR A 7 -23.46 3.89 -14.76
N LEU A 8 -22.50 3.96 -15.71
CA LEU A 8 -21.96 2.81 -16.42
C LEU A 8 -20.89 2.17 -15.53
N GLN A 9 -21.11 0.93 -15.14
CA GLN A 9 -20.15 0.16 -14.34
C GLN A 9 -19.58 -0.99 -15.18
N GLY A 10 -18.29 -1.27 -15.01
CA GLY A 10 -17.68 -2.36 -15.76
C GLY A 10 -16.31 -2.75 -15.21
N GLU A 11 -15.74 -3.74 -15.88
CA GLU A 11 -14.41 -4.28 -15.64
C GLU A 11 -13.67 -4.37 -16.96
N ILE A 12 -12.38 -4.06 -16.94
CA ILE A 12 -11.52 -4.15 -18.13
C ILE A 12 -10.45 -5.20 -17.90
N ILE A 13 -10.38 -6.15 -18.82
CA ILE A 13 -9.48 -7.31 -18.75
C ILE A 13 -8.58 -7.39 -19.99
N ASP A 14 -7.44 -8.05 -19.84
CA ASP A 14 -6.57 -8.44 -20.95
C ASP A 14 -7.19 -9.60 -21.72
N HIS A 15 -7.23 -9.50 -23.06
CA HIS A 15 -7.88 -10.51 -23.91
C HIS A 15 -7.19 -11.87 -23.86
N GLN A 16 -5.88 -11.93 -23.66
CA GLN A 16 -5.12 -13.19 -23.70
C GLN A 16 -5.04 -13.85 -22.33
N SER A 17 -4.92 -13.04 -21.29
CA SER A 17 -4.67 -13.54 -19.95
C SER A 17 -5.91 -13.51 -19.04
N ASP A 18 -7.00 -12.86 -19.48
CA ASP A 18 -8.19 -12.56 -18.68
C ASP A 18 -7.89 -11.79 -17.36
N GLU A 19 -6.68 -11.20 -17.27
CA GLU A 19 -6.30 -10.40 -16.09
C GLU A 19 -6.95 -9.03 -16.12
N PRO A 20 -7.45 -8.55 -14.97
CA PRO A 20 -7.94 -7.19 -14.89
C PRO A 20 -6.82 -6.19 -15.14
N ILE A 21 -7.10 -5.20 -15.98
CA ILE A 21 -6.15 -4.14 -16.32
C ILE A 21 -6.44 -2.92 -15.43
N PRO A 22 -5.57 -2.60 -14.48
CA PRO A 22 -5.75 -1.43 -13.63
C PRO A 22 -5.40 -0.14 -14.38
N PHE A 23 -6.04 0.95 -13.97
CA PHE A 23 -5.74 2.32 -14.42
C PHE A 23 -5.95 2.58 -15.91
N VAL A 24 -6.83 1.81 -16.52
CA VAL A 24 -7.30 2.04 -17.90
C VAL A 24 -8.14 3.32 -17.92
N SER A 25 -7.88 4.17 -18.88
CA SER A 25 -8.70 5.35 -19.14
C SER A 25 -9.99 4.94 -19.83
N VAL A 26 -11.11 5.37 -19.27
CA VAL A 26 -12.47 5.17 -19.81
C VAL A 26 -13.11 6.54 -19.89
N TYR A 27 -13.32 7.08 -21.09
CA TYR A 27 -13.87 8.42 -21.23
C TYR A 27 -14.79 8.55 -22.45
N LEU A 28 -15.68 9.54 -22.40
CA LEU A 28 -16.61 9.92 -23.44
C LEU A 28 -15.95 10.98 -24.34
N LYS A 29 -15.87 10.70 -25.62
CA LYS A 29 -15.08 11.48 -26.58
C LYS A 29 -15.66 12.88 -26.85
N ILE A 30 -16.97 13.02 -26.89
CA ILE A 30 -17.66 14.29 -27.16
C ILE A 30 -17.97 15.01 -25.84
N ASP A 31 -18.52 14.30 -24.87
CA ASP A 31 -18.90 14.86 -23.55
C ASP A 31 -17.69 15.22 -22.69
N GLY A 32 -16.56 14.48 -22.84
CA GLY A 32 -15.31 14.73 -22.10
C GLY A 32 -15.25 14.17 -20.70
N ARG A 33 -16.34 13.56 -20.18
CA ARG A 33 -16.31 12.86 -18.88
C ARG A 33 -15.53 11.58 -18.97
N GLY A 34 -14.74 11.29 -17.94
CA GLY A 34 -13.95 10.07 -17.90
C GLY A 34 -13.68 9.59 -16.47
N THR A 35 -13.21 8.36 -16.38
CA THR A 35 -12.77 7.71 -15.15
C THR A 35 -11.58 6.81 -15.42
N LEU A 36 -10.93 6.32 -14.39
CA LEU A 36 -9.90 5.29 -14.48
C LEU A 36 -10.37 4.02 -13.79
N THR A 37 -9.96 2.87 -14.31
CA THR A 37 -10.18 1.62 -13.57
C THR A 37 -9.36 1.61 -12.28
N ASP A 38 -9.91 0.96 -11.27
CA ASP A 38 -9.20 0.71 -10.00
C ASP A 38 -8.12 -0.39 -10.16
N SER A 39 -7.51 -0.82 -9.05
CA SER A 39 -6.51 -1.89 -9.05
C SER A 39 -7.05 -3.26 -9.50
N LEU A 40 -8.36 -3.43 -9.52
CA LEU A 40 -9.06 -4.64 -9.95
C LEU A 40 -9.68 -4.49 -11.35
N GLY A 41 -9.27 -3.48 -12.12
CA GLY A 41 -9.80 -3.24 -13.45
C GLY A 41 -11.23 -2.71 -13.50
N LYS A 42 -11.86 -2.39 -12.34
CA LYS A 42 -13.26 -1.94 -12.26
C LYS A 42 -13.36 -0.43 -12.38
N PHE A 43 -14.43 0.03 -13.03
CA PHE A 43 -14.71 1.46 -13.18
C PHE A 43 -16.19 1.77 -12.98
N SER A 44 -16.47 3.04 -12.71
CA SER A 44 -17.81 3.62 -12.66
C SER A 44 -17.78 4.98 -13.31
N LEU A 45 -18.53 5.15 -14.40
CA LEU A 45 -18.61 6.40 -15.19
C LEU A 45 -20.03 6.96 -15.15
N TYR A 46 -20.15 8.24 -14.84
CA TYR A 46 -21.44 8.93 -14.81
C TYR A 46 -21.96 9.20 -16.24
N MET A 47 -23.17 8.71 -16.55
CA MET A 47 -23.73 8.68 -17.89
C MET A 47 -24.99 9.54 -18.11
N GLU A 48 -25.39 10.34 -17.12
CA GLU A 48 -26.60 11.17 -17.26
C GLU A 48 -26.39 12.26 -18.32
N ASN A 49 -27.37 12.41 -19.22
CA ASN A 49 -27.37 13.39 -20.33
C ASN A 49 -26.23 13.23 -21.35
N VAL A 50 -25.66 12.03 -21.50
CA VAL A 50 -24.66 11.74 -22.54
C VAL A 50 -25.31 11.74 -23.92
N PRO A 51 -24.73 12.45 -24.91
CA PRO A 51 -25.24 12.43 -26.29
C PRO A 51 -25.27 11.01 -26.86
N PRO A 52 -26.37 10.58 -27.54
CA PRO A 52 -26.47 9.22 -28.10
C PRO A 52 -25.42 8.91 -29.18
N ASN A 53 -24.86 9.93 -29.81
CA ASN A 53 -23.83 9.84 -30.83
C ASN A 53 -22.40 9.90 -30.26
N ASP A 54 -22.26 9.91 -28.93
CA ASP A 54 -20.94 9.85 -28.28
C ASP A 54 -20.32 8.47 -28.36
N THR A 55 -19.02 8.41 -28.16
CA THR A 55 -18.23 7.19 -28.19
C THR A 55 -17.48 7.03 -26.87
N LEU A 56 -17.66 5.89 -26.23
CA LEU A 56 -16.83 5.47 -25.12
C LEU A 56 -15.48 5.01 -25.66
N GLU A 57 -14.42 5.69 -25.28
CA GLU A 57 -13.04 5.32 -25.60
C GLU A 57 -12.38 4.70 -24.36
N ILE A 58 -11.84 3.50 -24.55
CA ILE A 58 -11.12 2.74 -23.52
C ILE A 58 -9.67 2.61 -23.98
N ASN A 59 -8.75 3.18 -23.20
CA ASN A 59 -7.35 3.29 -23.58
C ASN A 59 -6.42 2.85 -22.43
N ALA A 60 -5.51 1.93 -22.74
CA ALA A 60 -4.48 1.46 -21.81
C ALA A 60 -3.14 1.34 -22.54
N ILE A 61 -2.05 1.58 -21.80
CA ILE A 61 -0.70 1.48 -22.38
C ILE A 61 -0.41 0.03 -22.77
N GLY A 62 0.11 -0.14 -23.98
CA GLY A 62 0.42 -1.48 -24.52
C GLY A 62 -0.78 -2.21 -25.12
N TYR A 63 -1.95 -1.58 -25.14
CA TYR A 63 -3.17 -2.16 -25.69
C TYR A 63 -3.73 -1.34 -26.87
N THR A 64 -4.46 -2.01 -27.73
CA THR A 64 -5.21 -1.35 -28.80
C THR A 64 -6.38 -0.59 -28.20
N VAL A 65 -6.56 0.67 -28.63
CA VAL A 65 -7.68 1.50 -28.18
C VAL A 65 -9.00 0.87 -28.59
N LEU A 66 -9.91 0.71 -27.63
CA LEU A 66 -11.26 0.20 -27.88
C LEU A 66 -12.25 1.36 -27.90
N MET A 67 -12.99 1.49 -29.01
CA MET A 67 -13.99 2.52 -29.21
C MET A 67 -15.38 1.88 -29.32
N ILE A 68 -16.33 2.29 -28.50
CA ILE A 68 -17.68 1.74 -28.45
C ILE A 68 -18.68 2.89 -28.53
N PRO A 69 -19.53 2.95 -29.57
CA PRO A 69 -20.60 3.92 -29.62
C PRO A 69 -21.53 3.77 -28.42
N VAL A 70 -21.89 4.89 -27.75
CA VAL A 70 -22.78 4.88 -26.59
C VAL A 70 -24.12 4.21 -26.90
N SER A 71 -24.58 4.32 -28.15
CA SER A 71 -25.81 3.65 -28.63
C SER A 71 -25.76 2.11 -28.57
N GLN A 72 -24.58 1.51 -28.49
CA GLN A 72 -24.39 0.06 -28.37
C GLN A 72 -24.32 -0.42 -26.91
N LEU A 73 -24.22 0.47 -25.96
CA LEU A 73 -24.22 0.17 -24.53
C LEU A 73 -25.68 -0.01 -24.08
N LYS A 74 -26.26 -1.19 -24.37
CA LYS A 74 -27.66 -1.49 -24.04
C LYS A 74 -27.77 -2.17 -22.67
N ASP A 75 -28.66 -1.66 -21.84
CA ASP A 75 -29.39 -2.29 -20.70
C ASP A 75 -28.68 -3.35 -19.83
N SER A 76 -27.37 -3.38 -19.78
CA SER A 76 -26.63 -4.20 -18.83
C SER A 76 -26.19 -3.37 -17.64
N THR A 77 -26.36 -3.88 -16.44
CA THR A 77 -25.93 -3.23 -15.21
C THR A 77 -24.41 -3.35 -14.99
N ARG A 78 -23.75 -4.22 -15.76
CA ARG A 78 -22.30 -4.45 -15.67
C ARG A 78 -21.73 -4.91 -17.00
N PHE A 79 -20.61 -4.32 -17.42
CA PHE A 79 -19.92 -4.65 -18.67
C PHE A 79 -18.51 -5.18 -18.37
N THR A 80 -18.08 -6.16 -19.16
CA THR A 80 -16.68 -6.60 -19.21
C THR A 80 -16.12 -6.23 -20.57
N PHE A 81 -15.08 -5.40 -20.59
CA PHE A 81 -14.40 -5.01 -21.82
C PHE A 81 -13.03 -5.69 -21.89
N SER A 82 -12.75 -6.34 -23.02
CA SER A 82 -11.51 -7.05 -23.25
C SER A 82 -10.62 -6.25 -24.19
N LEU A 83 -9.38 -5.96 -23.78
CA LEU A 83 -8.40 -5.23 -24.58
C LEU A 83 -7.35 -6.16 -25.17
N ASN A 84 -7.04 -5.98 -26.46
CA ASN A 84 -5.96 -6.70 -27.13
C ASN A 84 -4.64 -5.97 -26.96
N VAL A 85 -3.56 -6.70 -26.71
CA VAL A 85 -2.20 -6.17 -26.71
C VAL A 85 -1.88 -5.54 -28.07
N SER A 86 -1.36 -4.33 -28.08
CA SER A 86 -0.97 -3.65 -29.30
C SER A 86 0.30 -4.28 -29.89
N SER A 87 0.23 -4.79 -31.11
CA SER A 87 1.38 -5.33 -31.83
C SER A 87 2.21 -4.26 -32.57
N GLN A 88 1.98 -2.98 -32.29
CA GLN A 88 2.69 -1.90 -32.97
C GLN A 88 4.17 -1.91 -32.62
N THR A 89 4.99 -2.32 -33.59
CA THR A 89 6.44 -2.09 -33.61
C THR A 89 6.66 -0.58 -33.68
N GLU A 90 7.28 -0.02 -32.65
CA GLU A 90 7.52 1.43 -32.53
C GLU A 90 8.34 1.97 -33.71
N ALA A 91 7.74 2.81 -34.52
CA ALA A 91 8.48 3.68 -35.40
C ALA A 91 9.15 4.79 -34.58
N ILE A 92 10.46 4.68 -34.36
CA ILE A 92 11.26 5.72 -33.70
C ILE A 92 11.35 6.92 -34.66
N VAL A 93 10.41 7.85 -34.53
CA VAL A 93 10.52 9.14 -35.20
C VAL A 93 11.52 9.98 -34.39
N LYS A 94 12.72 10.18 -34.89
CA LYS A 94 13.69 11.13 -34.35
C LYS A 94 13.14 12.54 -34.55
N VAL A 95 12.39 13.04 -33.61
CA VAL A 95 11.96 14.44 -33.57
C VAL A 95 13.11 15.29 -33.04
N LYS A 96 13.44 16.40 -33.75
CA LYS A 96 14.51 17.35 -33.41
C LYS A 96 14.28 18.06 -32.06
N TYR A 97 13.11 17.90 -31.45
CA TYR A 97 12.68 18.45 -30.18
C TYR A 97 11.93 17.38 -29.37
N ASP A 98 12.51 16.96 -28.21
CA ASP A 98 11.87 16.00 -27.32
C ASP A 98 10.80 16.71 -26.50
N ARG A 99 9.55 16.61 -26.96
CA ARG A 99 8.38 17.19 -26.32
C ARG A 99 8.14 16.61 -24.92
N ALA A 100 8.43 15.34 -24.71
CA ALA A 100 8.25 14.68 -23.41
C ALA A 100 9.29 15.18 -22.40
N LEU A 101 10.55 15.34 -22.82
CA LEU A 101 11.59 15.91 -21.97
C LEU A 101 11.30 17.38 -21.63
N TRP A 102 10.80 18.16 -22.57
CA TRP A 102 10.36 19.53 -22.30
C TRP A 102 9.23 19.57 -21.27
N PHE A 103 8.25 18.68 -21.40
CA PHE A 103 7.11 18.59 -20.48
C PHE A 103 7.58 18.16 -19.09
N TRP A 104 8.47 17.16 -19.00
CA TRP A 104 9.10 16.77 -17.75
C TRP A 104 9.81 17.95 -17.07
N LYS A 105 10.59 18.75 -17.80
CA LYS A 105 11.23 19.96 -17.24
C LYS A 105 10.21 20.95 -16.65
N LYS A 106 9.02 21.05 -17.23
CA LYS A 106 7.93 21.86 -16.66
C LYS A 106 7.39 21.29 -15.36
N ILE A 107 7.26 19.97 -15.26
CA ILE A 107 6.86 19.29 -14.02
C ILE A 107 7.91 19.56 -12.93
N ILE A 108 9.19 19.41 -13.24
CA ILE A 108 10.27 19.66 -12.29
C ILE A 108 10.32 21.14 -11.86
N ALA A 109 10.14 22.06 -12.77
CA ALA A 109 10.04 23.48 -12.43
C ALA A 109 8.84 23.78 -11.50
N GLY A 110 7.71 23.08 -11.71
CA GLY A 110 6.52 23.16 -10.86
C GLY A 110 6.65 22.45 -9.52
N LYS A 111 7.63 21.57 -9.33
CA LYS A 111 7.87 20.80 -8.11
C LYS A 111 7.96 21.67 -6.85
N LYS A 112 8.60 22.85 -6.96
CA LYS A 112 8.70 23.82 -5.86
C LYS A 112 7.35 24.33 -5.35
N LEU A 113 6.31 24.30 -6.19
CA LEU A 113 4.95 24.72 -5.81
C LEU A 113 4.06 23.53 -5.46
N ASN A 114 4.27 22.40 -6.12
CA ASN A 114 3.42 21.22 -6.00
C ASN A 114 3.91 20.20 -4.95
N GLY A 115 5.18 20.28 -4.54
CA GLY A 115 5.76 19.45 -3.49
C GLY A 115 5.44 19.97 -2.09
N ARG A 116 5.45 19.08 -1.08
CA ARG A 116 5.14 19.44 0.32
C ARG A 116 6.16 20.39 0.95
N GLU A 117 7.37 20.45 0.43
CA GLU A 117 8.47 21.24 1.00
C GLU A 117 8.29 22.75 0.90
N HIS A 118 7.39 23.24 0.04
CA HIS A 118 7.17 24.68 -0.08
C HIS A 118 6.38 25.28 1.09
N TRP A 119 5.64 24.48 1.85
CA TRP A 119 4.93 24.98 3.01
C TRP A 119 5.84 25.03 4.24
N LYS A 120 5.73 26.10 5.02
CA LYS A 120 6.45 26.21 6.31
C LYS A 120 6.04 25.08 7.26
N ASN A 121 4.75 24.82 7.32
CA ASN A 121 4.16 23.73 8.07
C ASN A 121 2.87 23.26 7.38
N TYR A 122 2.48 22.02 7.69
CA TYR A 122 1.20 21.45 7.25
C TYR A 122 0.71 20.40 8.26
N SER A 123 -0.59 20.17 8.24
CA SER A 123 -1.23 19.09 8.98
C SER A 123 -2.36 18.48 8.17
N TYR A 124 -2.70 17.25 8.51
CA TYR A 124 -3.82 16.54 7.93
C TYR A 124 -4.34 15.47 8.88
N GLU A 125 -5.56 15.03 8.64
CA GLU A 125 -6.07 13.78 9.19
C GLU A 125 -5.76 12.66 8.21
N ILE A 126 -5.22 11.55 8.71
CA ILE A 126 -4.90 10.38 7.91
C ILE A 126 -5.67 9.17 8.43
N TYR A 127 -6.33 8.48 7.52
CA TYR A 127 -6.93 7.19 7.76
C TYR A 127 -6.16 6.14 6.96
N ASN A 128 -5.54 5.21 7.68
CA ASN A 128 -4.77 4.11 7.11
C ASN A 128 -5.52 2.79 7.26
N LYS A 129 -5.50 2.00 6.20
CA LYS A 129 -5.84 0.57 6.20
C LYS A 129 -4.62 -0.23 5.78
N LEU A 130 -4.30 -1.26 6.54
CA LEU A 130 -3.30 -2.25 6.19
C LEU A 130 -3.94 -3.63 6.20
N GLU A 131 -3.93 -4.28 5.06
CA GLU A 131 -4.46 -5.61 4.83
C GLU A 131 -3.33 -6.58 4.53
N LEU A 132 -3.43 -7.79 5.04
CA LEU A 132 -2.56 -8.89 4.67
C LEU A 132 -3.43 -10.10 4.32
N ASP A 133 -3.18 -10.64 3.13
CA ASP A 133 -3.86 -11.81 2.64
C ASP A 133 -2.88 -12.95 2.41
N ILE A 134 -3.33 -14.17 2.59
CA ILE A 134 -2.64 -15.36 2.11
C ILE A 134 -3.08 -15.58 0.67
N ASP A 135 -2.12 -15.58 -0.25
CA ASP A 135 -2.32 -15.74 -1.68
C ASP A 135 -1.95 -17.17 -2.13
N ASN A 136 -2.36 -17.52 -3.35
CA ASN A 136 -2.05 -18.82 -3.97
C ASN A 136 -2.61 -20.03 -3.18
N ILE A 137 -3.82 -19.90 -2.66
CA ILE A 137 -4.49 -20.93 -1.88
C ILE A 137 -5.04 -22.03 -2.78
N ASN A 138 -4.62 -23.27 -2.53
CA ASN A 138 -5.21 -24.44 -3.13
C ASN A 138 -6.22 -25.08 -2.15
N LYS A 139 -7.51 -24.83 -2.34
CA LYS A 139 -8.59 -25.34 -1.48
C LYS A 139 -8.52 -26.85 -1.29
N GLU A 140 -8.36 -27.62 -2.36
CA GLU A 140 -8.33 -29.09 -2.29
C GLU A 140 -7.17 -29.63 -1.44
N LYS A 141 -5.98 -28.97 -1.52
CA LYS A 141 -4.84 -29.37 -0.70
C LYS A 141 -5.04 -29.03 0.77
N LEU A 142 -5.70 -27.90 1.06
CA LEU A 142 -5.98 -27.49 2.43
C LEU A 142 -7.04 -28.35 3.08
N GLU A 143 -8.12 -28.68 2.38
CA GLU A 143 -9.19 -29.57 2.86
C GLU A 143 -8.68 -30.97 3.20
N LYS A 144 -7.72 -31.51 2.43
CA LYS A 144 -7.09 -32.80 2.66
C LYS A 144 -6.09 -32.80 3.82
N ASN A 145 -5.67 -31.61 4.29
CA ASN A 145 -4.69 -31.46 5.37
C ASN A 145 -5.37 -31.72 6.73
N LYS A 146 -5.06 -32.84 7.37
CA LYS A 146 -5.64 -33.22 8.68
C LYS A 146 -5.39 -32.19 9.78
N LEU A 147 -4.26 -31.47 9.74
CA LEU A 147 -3.92 -30.43 10.73
C LEU A 147 -4.79 -29.17 10.57
N LEU A 148 -5.19 -28.83 9.34
CA LEU A 148 -5.97 -27.65 9.05
C LEU A 148 -7.48 -27.91 9.00
N LYS A 149 -7.90 -29.18 9.12
CA LYS A 149 -9.32 -29.57 9.10
C LYS A 149 -10.22 -28.73 10.03
N PRO A 150 -9.82 -28.38 11.27
CA PRO A 150 -10.65 -27.53 12.13
C PRO A 150 -10.85 -26.09 11.62
N LEU A 151 -10.05 -25.68 10.63
CA LEU A 151 -10.11 -24.35 10.03
C LEU A 151 -10.75 -24.35 8.62
N ASN A 152 -11.32 -25.47 8.19
CA ASN A 152 -11.91 -25.58 6.85
C ASN A 152 -13.00 -24.54 6.59
N PHE A 153 -13.73 -24.10 7.63
CA PHE A 153 -14.69 -23.01 7.50
C PHE A 153 -14.05 -21.70 6.98
N ALA A 154 -12.75 -21.47 7.21
CA ALA A 154 -12.04 -20.29 6.66
C ALA A 154 -11.99 -20.35 5.14
N LEU A 155 -12.10 -21.52 4.53
CA LEU A 155 -12.12 -21.68 3.07
C LEU A 155 -13.42 -21.15 2.44
N ASP A 156 -14.48 -20.96 3.21
CA ASP A 156 -15.73 -20.32 2.76
C ASP A 156 -15.53 -18.81 2.55
N PHE A 157 -14.49 -18.23 3.15
CA PHE A 157 -14.11 -16.83 3.03
C PHE A 157 -13.01 -16.58 1.99
N VAL A 158 -12.53 -17.65 1.31
CA VAL A 158 -11.58 -17.51 0.23
C VAL A 158 -12.25 -16.79 -0.94
N ASP A 159 -11.77 -15.60 -1.25
CA ASP A 159 -12.21 -14.87 -2.42
C ASP A 159 -11.52 -15.45 -3.67
N SER A 160 -12.35 -15.94 -4.60
CA SER A 160 -11.91 -16.44 -5.90
C SER A 160 -12.50 -15.64 -7.05
N SER A 161 -13.21 -14.55 -6.74
CA SER A 161 -13.97 -13.76 -7.72
C SER A 161 -13.39 -12.38 -7.99
N SER A 162 -12.67 -11.80 -7.03
CA SER A 162 -12.14 -10.44 -7.14
C SER A 162 -10.71 -10.36 -7.66
N GLU A 163 -9.97 -11.47 -7.60
CA GLU A 163 -8.63 -11.58 -8.17
C GLU A 163 -8.44 -12.92 -8.88
N LYS A 164 -7.45 -12.97 -9.77
CA LYS A 164 -7.13 -14.15 -10.58
C LYS A 164 -6.75 -15.40 -9.76
N LYS A 165 -6.12 -15.18 -8.61
CA LYS A 165 -5.74 -16.25 -7.69
C LYS A 165 -6.61 -16.16 -6.43
N PRO A 166 -7.12 -17.32 -5.94
CA PRO A 166 -7.84 -17.33 -4.68
C PRO A 166 -6.96 -16.86 -3.53
N PHE A 167 -7.48 -15.93 -2.72
CA PHE A 167 -6.79 -15.44 -1.53
C PHE A 167 -7.70 -15.50 -0.30
N LEU A 168 -7.08 -15.58 0.87
CA LEU A 168 -7.74 -15.55 2.15
C LEU A 168 -7.26 -14.32 2.92
N PRO A 169 -8.13 -13.36 3.20
CA PRO A 169 -7.78 -12.24 4.04
C PRO A 169 -7.58 -12.71 5.49
N VAL A 170 -6.44 -12.36 6.09
CA VAL A 170 -6.08 -12.85 7.44
C VAL A 170 -5.80 -11.75 8.44
N TYR A 171 -5.67 -10.50 7.96
CA TYR A 171 -5.31 -9.39 8.82
C TYR A 171 -5.79 -8.05 8.26
N LEU A 172 -6.34 -7.22 9.15
CA LEU A 172 -6.75 -5.87 8.84
C LEU A 172 -6.47 -4.96 10.03
N ILE A 173 -5.67 -3.91 9.81
CA ILE A 173 -5.53 -2.79 10.75
C ILE A 173 -6.13 -1.54 10.14
N GLU A 174 -6.85 -0.80 10.95
CA GLU A 174 -7.27 0.54 10.63
C GLU A 174 -6.72 1.49 11.70
N THR A 175 -6.18 2.63 11.26
CA THR A 175 -5.75 3.71 12.15
C THR A 175 -6.28 5.04 11.65
N LEU A 176 -6.67 5.89 12.59
CA LEU A 176 -7.03 7.27 12.34
C LEU A 176 -6.15 8.16 13.18
N SER A 177 -5.40 9.07 12.55
CA SER A 177 -4.48 9.97 13.23
C SER A 177 -4.54 11.38 12.70
N ASN A 178 -4.12 12.34 13.54
CA ASN A 178 -3.74 13.67 13.09
C ASN A 178 -2.23 13.72 12.92
N TYR A 179 -1.76 14.21 11.79
CA TYR A 179 -0.35 14.40 11.51
C TYR A 179 -0.01 15.87 11.37
N TYR A 180 1.09 16.28 11.98
CA TYR A 180 1.60 17.65 11.96
C TYR A 180 3.06 17.64 11.54
N HIS A 181 3.43 18.54 10.65
CA HIS A 181 4.80 18.70 10.17
C HIS A 181 5.19 20.17 10.05
N GLN A 182 6.45 20.44 10.38
CA GLN A 182 7.11 21.71 10.17
C GLN A 182 8.46 21.46 9.50
N ASN A 183 8.77 22.23 8.45
CA ASN A 183 10.00 22.04 7.67
C ASN A 183 11.23 22.64 8.34
N ASN A 184 11.11 23.79 8.98
CA ASN A 184 12.28 24.48 9.55
C ASN A 184 11.97 25.12 10.92
N PRO A 185 12.58 24.64 12.05
CA PRO A 185 13.30 23.36 12.13
C PRO A 185 12.39 22.18 11.83
N SER A 186 12.95 21.09 11.26
CA SER A 186 12.14 19.91 10.95
C SER A 186 11.60 19.27 12.22
N ARG A 187 10.28 19.20 12.34
CA ARG A 187 9.55 18.55 13.44
C ARG A 187 8.33 17.84 12.91
N THR A 188 8.04 16.68 13.46
CA THR A 188 6.82 15.92 13.18
C THR A 188 6.13 15.49 14.46
N ARG A 189 4.82 15.37 14.38
CA ARG A 189 3.99 14.78 15.43
C ARG A 189 2.82 14.05 14.81
N GLU A 190 2.62 12.82 15.22
CA GLU A 190 1.46 12.04 14.89
C GLU A 190 0.66 11.72 16.15
N GLU A 191 -0.62 12.07 16.18
CA GLU A 191 -1.53 11.78 17.28
C GLU A 191 -2.53 10.71 16.82
N ILE A 192 -2.34 9.47 17.25
CA ILE A 192 -3.21 8.36 16.92
C ILE A 192 -4.48 8.44 17.75
N LYS A 193 -5.60 8.74 17.09
CA LYS A 193 -6.92 8.94 17.68
C LYS A 193 -7.70 7.65 17.86
N ALA A 194 -7.52 6.74 16.91
CA ALA A 194 -8.20 5.45 16.93
C ALA A 194 -7.36 4.39 16.19
N THR A 195 -7.39 3.18 16.75
CA THR A 195 -6.80 2.00 16.14
C THR A 195 -7.73 0.82 16.34
N ILE A 196 -7.94 0.02 15.31
CA ILE A 196 -8.57 -1.29 15.41
C ILE A 196 -7.71 -2.31 14.67
N THR A 197 -7.43 -3.41 15.35
CA THR A 197 -6.64 -4.51 14.81
C THR A 197 -7.51 -5.75 14.78
N ASN A 198 -7.66 -6.34 13.60
CA ASN A 198 -8.34 -7.61 13.43
C ASN A 198 -7.35 -8.61 12.86
N GLY A 199 -7.22 -9.76 13.50
CA GLY A 199 -6.32 -10.82 13.10
C GLY A 199 -5.23 -11.12 14.12
N ILE A 200 -4.06 -11.51 13.62
CA ILE A 200 -2.93 -11.90 14.45
C ILE A 200 -2.38 -10.67 15.20
N ASP A 201 -2.67 -10.58 16.48
CA ASP A 201 -2.11 -9.54 17.33
C ASP A 201 -0.64 -9.84 17.62
N ASN A 202 0.25 -9.16 16.91
CA ASN A 202 1.67 -9.31 17.08
C ASN A 202 2.38 -7.96 16.97
N GLU A 203 2.87 -7.48 18.12
CA GLU A 203 3.61 -6.22 18.21
C GLU A 203 4.82 -6.16 17.27
N SER A 204 5.44 -7.32 16.96
CA SER A 204 6.58 -7.39 16.04
C SER A 204 6.14 -7.27 14.59
N ILE A 205 5.00 -7.85 14.21
CA ILE A 205 4.37 -7.66 12.90
C ILE A 205 3.95 -6.18 12.77
N MET A 206 3.37 -5.60 13.81
CA MET A 206 3.01 -4.18 13.86
C MET A 206 4.23 -3.27 13.68
N LYS A 207 5.36 -3.58 14.33
CA LYS A 207 6.60 -2.82 14.15
C LYS A 207 7.23 -3.02 12.78
N GLN A 208 7.21 -4.24 12.24
CA GLN A 208 7.72 -4.55 10.89
C GLN A 208 6.82 -3.98 9.78
N LEU A 209 5.51 -4.02 9.97
CA LEU A 209 4.54 -3.40 9.06
C LEU A 209 4.47 -1.88 9.28
N GLY A 210 4.72 -1.39 10.50
CA GLY A 210 4.88 0.04 10.81
C GLY A 210 6.11 0.65 10.13
N ALA A 211 7.20 -0.12 9.95
CA ALA A 211 8.31 0.28 9.06
C ALA A 211 7.87 0.40 7.59
N THR A 212 6.76 -0.23 7.21
CA THR A 212 6.05 -0.04 5.94
C THR A 212 5.15 1.22 5.91
N TYR A 213 5.12 2.04 6.96
CA TYR A 213 4.69 3.44 6.88
C TYR A 213 5.69 4.23 6.04
N GLN A 214 5.89 3.78 4.81
CA GLN A 214 6.72 4.49 3.87
C GLN A 214 5.94 5.73 3.46
N ASN A 215 6.38 6.86 3.94
CA ASN A 215 5.91 8.15 3.48
C ASN A 215 6.51 8.40 2.09
N VAL A 216 5.93 7.75 1.09
CA VAL A 216 6.36 7.93 -0.30
C VAL A 216 5.98 9.34 -0.72
N ASP A 217 6.96 10.11 -1.15
CA ASP A 217 6.75 11.39 -1.81
C ASP A 217 7.41 11.34 -3.20
N VAL A 218 6.58 11.29 -4.23
CA VAL A 218 7.06 11.20 -5.62
C VAL A 218 7.85 12.42 -6.07
N TYR A 219 7.67 13.56 -5.40
CA TYR A 219 8.41 14.78 -5.68
C TYR A 219 9.82 14.77 -5.07
N GLN A 220 10.15 13.82 -4.16
CA GLN A 220 11.50 13.65 -3.66
C GLN A 220 12.42 13.05 -4.74
N ASN A 221 13.72 13.32 -4.62
CA ASN A 221 14.71 12.77 -5.55
C ASN A 221 14.87 11.26 -5.42
N SER A 222 14.62 10.72 -4.23
CA SER A 222 14.72 9.31 -3.91
C SER A 222 13.50 8.85 -3.13
N ILE A 223 12.96 7.70 -3.52
CA ILE A 223 11.83 7.04 -2.87
C ILE A 223 12.34 5.80 -2.17
N PRO A 224 12.26 5.72 -0.82
CA PRO A 224 12.62 4.52 -0.10
C PRO A 224 11.58 3.43 -0.37
N VAL A 225 12.03 2.23 -0.69
CA VAL A 225 11.21 1.05 -0.88
C VAL A 225 11.88 -0.11 -0.15
N PHE A 226 11.31 -0.52 0.99
CA PHE A 226 11.93 -1.46 1.93
C PHE A 226 13.34 -1.00 2.35
N ASP A 227 14.35 -1.80 2.05
CA ASP A 227 15.76 -1.54 2.37
C ASP A 227 16.53 -0.81 1.26
N LYS A 228 15.86 -0.40 0.17
CA LYS A 228 16.48 0.23 -1.00
C LYS A 228 15.92 1.61 -1.29
N ASN A 229 16.76 2.44 -1.87
CA ASN A 229 16.36 3.74 -2.40
C ASN A 229 16.22 3.65 -3.92
N PHE A 230 15.10 4.11 -4.43
CA PHE A 230 14.78 4.18 -5.85
C PHE A 230 14.80 5.62 -6.33
N VAL A 231 15.35 5.85 -7.51
CA VAL A 231 15.30 7.18 -8.12
C VAL A 231 13.87 7.49 -8.53
N SER A 232 13.34 8.62 -8.08
CA SER A 232 12.01 9.08 -8.51
C SER A 232 12.03 9.48 -9.98
N PRO A 233 10.99 9.17 -10.78
CA PRO A 233 10.85 9.72 -12.13
C PRO A 233 10.66 11.25 -12.16
N PHE A 234 10.41 11.85 -11.00
CA PHE A 234 10.30 13.29 -10.81
C PHE A 234 11.46 13.85 -9.96
N SER A 235 12.58 13.13 -9.88
CA SER A 235 13.82 13.67 -9.31
C SER A 235 14.42 14.77 -10.20
N ASP A 236 15.21 15.66 -9.64
CA ASP A 236 15.81 16.79 -10.37
C ASP A 236 16.78 16.33 -11.48
N PHE A 237 17.19 15.05 -11.44
CA PHE A 237 18.12 14.42 -12.39
C PHE A 237 17.54 13.14 -13.03
N ALA A 238 16.20 13.00 -13.02
CA ALA A 238 15.54 11.79 -13.55
C ALA A 238 15.78 11.58 -15.04
N ASP A 239 16.06 12.64 -15.79
CA ASP A 239 16.41 12.54 -17.22
C ASP A 239 17.69 11.72 -17.47
N ASN A 240 18.55 11.50 -16.50
CA ASN A 240 19.68 10.57 -16.61
C ASN A 240 19.27 9.10 -16.52
N PHE A 241 18.16 8.81 -15.86
CA PHE A 241 17.72 7.46 -15.52
C PHE A 241 16.52 6.99 -16.36
N TYR A 242 15.68 7.92 -16.82
CA TYR A 242 14.41 7.62 -17.47
C TYR A 242 14.32 8.17 -18.88
N SER A 243 13.61 7.43 -19.72
CA SER A 243 13.04 7.90 -20.97
C SER A 243 11.58 8.24 -20.75
N PHE A 244 11.15 9.40 -21.21
CA PHE A 244 9.81 9.93 -21.03
C PHE A 244 9.01 9.90 -22.33
N ARG A 245 7.69 9.69 -22.21
CA ARG A 245 6.77 9.72 -23.35
C ARG A 245 5.47 10.45 -22.95
N ILE A 246 4.95 11.26 -23.83
CA ILE A 246 3.57 11.73 -23.78
C ILE A 246 2.75 10.74 -24.58
N MET A 247 1.81 10.07 -23.91
CA MET A 247 0.98 9.05 -24.53
C MET A 247 -0.25 9.66 -25.20
N ASP A 248 -1.10 10.28 -24.40
CA ASP A 248 -2.34 10.91 -24.83
C ASP A 248 -2.74 12.10 -23.93
N THR A 249 -3.90 12.64 -24.20
CA THR A 249 -4.52 13.68 -23.39
C THR A 249 -5.87 13.21 -22.94
N GLN A 250 -6.11 13.24 -21.65
CA GLN A 250 -7.36 12.79 -21.03
C GLN A 250 -8.06 13.95 -20.32
N TYR A 251 -9.37 13.79 -20.09
CA TYR A 251 -10.17 14.78 -19.39
C TYR A 251 -10.81 14.15 -18.16
N LEU A 252 -10.58 14.75 -17.01
CA LEU A 252 -11.20 14.33 -15.76
C LEU A 252 -11.87 15.56 -15.11
N ASN A 253 -13.18 15.49 -14.90
CA ASN A 253 -13.96 16.62 -14.36
C ASN A 253 -13.69 17.94 -15.10
N GLN A 254 -13.69 17.91 -16.43
CA GLN A 254 -13.40 19.03 -17.34
C GLN A 254 -11.96 19.60 -17.28
N LYS A 255 -11.09 19.01 -16.47
CA LYS A 255 -9.67 19.35 -16.43
C LYS A 255 -8.90 18.49 -17.43
N ARG A 256 -8.07 19.13 -18.22
CA ARG A 256 -7.20 18.45 -19.18
C ARG A 256 -5.98 17.89 -18.47
N LEU A 257 -5.72 16.60 -18.67
CA LEU A 257 -4.59 15.89 -18.13
C LEU A 257 -3.73 15.32 -19.26
N ILE A 258 -2.44 15.47 -19.11
CA ILE A 258 -1.46 14.84 -19.99
C ILE A 258 -1.08 13.49 -19.38
N HIS A 259 -1.32 12.42 -20.12
CA HIS A 259 -0.86 11.08 -19.77
C HIS A 259 0.63 10.96 -20.11
N PHE A 260 1.43 10.80 -19.10
CA PHE A 260 2.89 10.86 -19.14
C PHE A 260 3.48 9.55 -18.63
N SER A 261 4.21 8.84 -19.49
CA SER A 261 4.85 7.57 -19.17
C SER A 261 6.35 7.73 -18.99
N PHE A 262 6.93 6.93 -18.11
CA PHE A 262 8.36 6.87 -17.84
C PHE A 262 8.84 5.44 -17.73
N ILE A 263 9.97 5.15 -18.39
CA ILE A 263 10.63 3.84 -18.40
C ILE A 263 12.13 4.01 -18.11
N PRO A 264 12.78 3.07 -17.41
CA PRO A 264 14.22 3.11 -17.18
C PRO A 264 15.01 3.10 -18.47
N LYS A 265 16.09 3.85 -18.52
CA LYS A 265 17.06 3.82 -19.64
C LYS A 265 17.97 2.62 -19.59
N ARG A 266 18.26 2.10 -18.39
CA ARG A 266 19.21 1.04 -18.14
C ARG A 266 18.62 -0.02 -17.21
N LYS A 267 19.01 -1.25 -17.40
CA LYS A 267 18.68 -2.39 -16.54
C LYS A 267 19.52 -2.39 -15.26
N GLY A 268 19.02 -3.01 -14.21
CA GLY A 268 19.73 -3.21 -12.95
C GLY A 268 19.81 -1.99 -12.03
N GLU A 269 19.22 -0.86 -12.42
CA GLU A 269 19.14 0.33 -11.56
C GLU A 269 17.84 0.30 -10.71
N ASN A 270 17.91 0.85 -9.52
CA ASN A 270 16.73 1.00 -8.67
C ASN A 270 15.88 2.16 -9.20
N THR A 271 15.05 1.83 -10.16
CA THR A 271 14.17 2.76 -10.89
C THR A 271 12.77 2.17 -11.02
N PHE A 272 11.82 3.00 -11.44
CA PHE A 272 10.44 2.58 -11.65
C PHE A 272 10.06 2.59 -13.12
N THR A 273 9.10 1.77 -13.49
CA THR A 273 8.27 1.96 -14.68
C THR A 273 6.91 2.49 -14.24
N GLY A 274 6.25 3.27 -15.07
CA GLY A 274 4.90 3.69 -14.73
C GLY A 274 4.40 4.90 -15.51
N ASP A 275 3.33 5.45 -14.97
CA ASP A 275 2.53 6.44 -15.62
C ASP A 275 2.11 7.54 -14.65
N ALA A 276 1.96 8.74 -15.17
CA ALA A 276 1.43 9.86 -14.42
C ALA A 276 0.41 10.64 -15.26
N TRP A 277 -0.59 11.16 -14.60
CA TRP A 277 -1.56 12.09 -15.17
C TRP A 277 -1.29 13.46 -14.59
N ILE A 278 -0.87 14.35 -15.45
CA ILE A 278 -0.34 15.68 -15.10
C ILE A 278 -1.32 16.74 -15.57
N ASN A 279 -1.71 17.63 -14.69
CA ASN A 279 -2.50 18.79 -15.08
C ASN A 279 -1.70 19.67 -16.06
N ASP A 280 -2.30 20.04 -17.18
CA ASP A 280 -1.61 20.72 -18.27
C ASP A 280 -1.32 22.21 -17.99
N THR A 281 -1.94 22.77 -16.97
CA THR A 281 -1.81 24.19 -16.59
C THR A 281 -0.84 24.36 -15.42
N SER A 282 -1.06 23.63 -14.33
CA SER A 282 -0.23 23.72 -13.12
C SER A 282 1.00 22.81 -13.14
N PHE A 283 1.07 21.86 -14.09
CA PHE A 283 2.06 20.79 -14.14
C PHE A 283 2.12 19.95 -12.86
N ALA A 284 1.05 19.98 -12.07
CA ALA A 284 0.90 19.17 -10.86
C ALA A 284 0.52 17.73 -11.24
N ILE A 285 1.08 16.78 -10.51
CA ILE A 285 0.70 15.37 -10.61
C ILE A 285 -0.69 15.23 -9.99
N GLN A 286 -1.65 14.73 -10.77
CA GLN A 286 -2.96 14.37 -10.26
C GLN A 286 -3.01 12.90 -9.85
N LYS A 287 -2.33 12.03 -10.59
CA LYS A 287 -2.18 10.63 -10.28
C LYS A 287 -0.84 10.13 -10.78
N VAL A 288 -0.24 9.20 -10.07
CA VAL A 288 0.95 8.49 -10.50
C VAL A 288 0.88 7.02 -10.07
N THR A 289 1.37 6.17 -10.95
CA THR A 289 1.55 4.74 -10.69
C THR A 289 3.02 4.39 -10.87
N LEU A 290 3.63 3.82 -9.84
CA LEU A 290 5.03 3.40 -9.84
C LEU A 290 5.10 1.89 -9.66
N ARG A 291 5.86 1.22 -10.52
CA ARG A 291 6.24 -0.19 -10.36
C ARG A 291 7.76 -0.28 -10.45
N PRO A 292 8.45 -0.96 -9.52
CA PRO A 292 9.88 -1.20 -9.67
C PRO A 292 10.18 -1.82 -11.04
N SER A 293 11.30 -1.44 -11.63
CA SER A 293 11.75 -2.07 -12.87
C SER A 293 11.90 -3.59 -12.66
N SER A 294 11.63 -4.39 -13.70
CA SER A 294 11.68 -5.86 -13.62
C SER A 294 13.04 -6.40 -13.14
N ASP A 295 14.09 -5.62 -13.32
CA ASP A 295 15.47 -5.98 -12.93
C ASP A 295 15.85 -5.46 -11.53
N ALA A 296 14.98 -4.70 -10.88
CA ALA A 296 15.18 -4.26 -9.50
C ALA A 296 14.89 -5.43 -8.56
N ASN A 297 15.95 -6.06 -8.07
CA ASN A 297 15.83 -7.18 -7.14
C ASN A 297 15.48 -6.69 -5.74
N ILE A 298 14.22 -6.83 -5.35
CA ILE A 298 13.75 -6.62 -3.98
C ILE A 298 13.52 -8.00 -3.38
N ASN A 299 14.24 -8.31 -2.31
CA ASN A 299 14.18 -9.64 -1.69
C ASN A 299 12.75 -10.03 -1.31
N PHE A 300 12.34 -11.23 -1.72
CA PHE A 300 11.02 -11.83 -1.43
C PHE A 300 9.80 -11.09 -2.02
N ILE A 301 10.00 -10.04 -2.81
CA ILE A 301 8.93 -9.28 -3.45
C ILE A 301 8.87 -9.65 -4.93
N ASN A 302 7.74 -10.24 -5.34
CA ASN A 302 7.49 -10.61 -6.74
C ASN A 302 6.82 -9.50 -7.53
N GLY A 303 6.04 -8.68 -6.86
CA GLY A 303 5.35 -7.54 -7.44
C GLY A 303 5.21 -6.42 -6.43
N LEU A 304 5.32 -5.19 -6.90
CA LEU A 304 5.09 -4.00 -6.10
C LEU A 304 4.45 -2.93 -6.96
N SER A 305 3.43 -2.29 -6.42
CA SER A 305 2.76 -1.16 -7.05
C SER A 305 2.52 -0.06 -6.02
N ILE A 306 2.89 1.16 -6.37
CA ILE A 306 2.62 2.36 -5.57
C ILE A 306 1.77 3.29 -6.41
N ILE A 307 0.66 3.76 -5.85
CA ILE A 307 -0.28 4.62 -6.54
C ILE A 307 -0.57 5.80 -5.65
N GLN A 308 -0.36 7.01 -6.17
CA GLN A 308 -0.69 8.23 -5.46
C GLN A 308 -1.67 9.08 -6.26
N GLU A 309 -2.68 9.59 -5.58
CA GLU A 309 -3.67 10.49 -6.13
C GLU A 309 -3.65 11.81 -5.36
N PHE A 310 -3.62 12.91 -6.09
CA PHE A 310 -3.56 14.26 -5.54
C PHE A 310 -4.84 15.02 -5.87
N LYS A 311 -5.27 15.86 -4.95
CA LYS A 311 -6.40 16.76 -5.15
C LYS A 311 -6.00 18.21 -4.86
N PRO A 312 -6.62 19.19 -5.53
CA PRO A 312 -6.43 20.57 -5.17
C PRO A 312 -7.03 20.84 -3.78
N ILE A 313 -6.28 21.49 -2.91
CA ILE A 313 -6.77 22.01 -1.61
C ILE A 313 -7.24 23.45 -1.71
N ASN A 314 -6.80 24.16 -2.74
CA ASN A 314 -7.25 25.48 -3.16
C ASN A 314 -6.95 25.66 -4.66
N ASP A 315 -7.15 26.85 -5.21
CA ASP A 315 -7.00 27.11 -6.65
C ASP A 315 -5.58 26.85 -7.19
N THR A 316 -4.55 26.88 -6.34
CA THR A 316 -3.14 26.84 -6.74
C THR A 316 -2.36 25.67 -6.17
N ALA A 317 -2.81 25.05 -5.10
CA ALA A 317 -2.05 24.03 -4.37
C ALA A 317 -2.71 22.65 -4.44
N TRP A 318 -1.88 21.64 -4.64
CA TRP A 318 -2.28 20.23 -4.68
C TRP A 318 -1.71 19.50 -3.46
N PHE A 319 -2.48 18.58 -2.92
CA PHE A 319 -2.04 17.74 -1.81
C PHE A 319 -2.39 16.27 -2.07
N LEU A 320 -1.61 15.37 -1.48
CA LEU A 320 -1.87 13.94 -1.52
C LEU A 320 -3.24 13.66 -0.89
N TYR A 321 -4.10 13.00 -1.66
CA TYR A 321 -5.44 12.61 -1.25
C TYR A 321 -5.52 11.14 -0.90
N LYS A 322 -4.85 10.29 -1.68
CA LYS A 322 -4.85 8.85 -1.51
C LYS A 322 -3.51 8.25 -1.89
N ASP A 323 -3.06 7.33 -1.09
CA ASP A 323 -1.84 6.55 -1.30
C ASP A 323 -2.17 5.07 -1.18
N LYS A 324 -1.79 4.28 -2.18
CA LYS A 324 -1.94 2.83 -2.18
C LYS A 324 -0.59 2.18 -2.42
N PHE A 325 -0.29 1.20 -1.61
CA PHE A 325 0.90 0.36 -1.73
C PHE A 325 0.46 -1.09 -1.72
N VAL A 326 0.79 -1.84 -2.77
CA VAL A 326 0.45 -3.25 -2.91
C VAL A 326 1.73 -4.03 -3.16
N ALA A 327 2.01 -5.04 -2.34
CA ALA A 327 3.18 -5.88 -2.47
C ALA A 327 2.79 -7.37 -2.48
N ASP A 328 3.31 -8.10 -3.46
CA ASP A 328 3.22 -9.55 -3.53
C ASP A 328 4.50 -10.15 -2.94
N ILE A 329 4.37 -10.84 -1.81
CA ILE A 329 5.47 -11.33 -0.98
C ILE A 329 5.51 -12.85 -1.07
N ALA A 330 6.60 -13.41 -1.59
CA ALA A 330 6.77 -14.86 -1.75
C ALA A 330 8.09 -15.34 -1.09
N PRO A 331 8.12 -15.47 0.22
CA PRO A 331 9.36 -15.78 0.95
C PRO A 331 9.92 -17.18 0.65
N LEU A 332 9.08 -18.10 0.15
CA LEU A 332 9.45 -19.49 -0.15
C LEU A 332 9.40 -19.83 -1.66
N GLY A 333 9.31 -18.79 -2.52
CA GLY A 333 9.22 -18.93 -3.98
C GLY A 333 7.79 -19.04 -4.51
N ASN A 334 7.64 -18.85 -5.82
CA ASN A 334 6.35 -18.58 -6.50
C ASN A 334 5.30 -19.72 -6.46
N ASN A 335 5.70 -20.96 -6.19
CA ASN A 335 4.80 -22.12 -6.17
C ASN A 335 4.34 -22.53 -4.76
N ARG A 336 4.66 -21.72 -3.75
CA ARG A 336 4.29 -21.97 -2.35
C ARG A 336 3.33 -20.88 -1.86
N ILE A 337 2.98 -20.95 -0.57
CA ILE A 337 2.16 -19.92 0.07
C ILE A 337 2.85 -18.57 -0.10
N ALA A 338 2.13 -17.64 -0.65
CA ALA A 338 2.53 -16.25 -0.82
C ALA A 338 1.62 -15.36 0.02
N PHE A 339 2.03 -14.14 0.22
CA PHE A 339 1.25 -13.13 0.93
C PHE A 339 1.07 -11.91 0.03
N LYS A 340 -0.05 -11.25 0.16
CA LYS A 340 -0.30 -9.97 -0.47
C LYS A 340 -0.56 -8.92 0.62
N GLY A 341 0.32 -7.95 0.70
CA GLY A 341 0.16 -6.79 1.57
C GLY A 341 -0.46 -5.63 0.82
N ARG A 342 -1.52 -5.03 1.35
CA ARG A 342 -2.14 -3.82 0.81
C ARG A 342 -2.18 -2.76 1.89
N LYS A 343 -1.62 -1.60 1.61
CA LYS A 343 -1.79 -0.40 2.43
C LYS A 343 -2.58 0.62 1.63
N THR A 344 -3.61 1.18 2.23
CA THR A 344 -4.33 2.33 1.67
C THR A 344 -4.35 3.43 2.72
N ALA A 345 -3.90 4.61 2.35
CA ALA A 345 -3.98 5.80 3.19
C ALA A 345 -4.81 6.87 2.46
N THR A 346 -5.68 7.54 3.19
CA THR A 346 -6.44 8.68 2.69
C THR A 346 -6.22 9.87 3.60
N TYR A 347 -6.13 11.05 3.00
CA TYR A 347 -5.73 12.30 3.65
C TYR A 347 -6.85 13.33 3.51
N THR A 348 -7.30 13.88 4.63
CA THR A 348 -8.36 14.89 4.69
C THR A 348 -7.98 16.01 5.66
N ASN A 349 -8.81 17.04 5.72
CA ASN A 349 -8.62 18.16 6.66
C ASN A 349 -7.23 18.80 6.59
N VAL A 350 -6.73 18.99 5.35
CA VAL A 350 -5.39 19.54 5.12
C VAL A 350 -5.36 21.02 5.49
N LEU A 351 -4.45 21.37 6.37
CA LEU A 351 -4.12 22.75 6.72
C LEU A 351 -2.65 23.03 6.35
N THR A 352 -2.37 24.20 5.82
CA THR A 352 -1.03 24.64 5.45
C THR A 352 -0.72 26.01 6.00
N ASN A 353 0.53 26.26 6.38
CA ASN A 353 1.03 27.55 6.84
C ASN A 353 0.22 28.15 8.00
N SER A 354 -0.20 27.32 8.95
CA SER A 354 -1.03 27.73 10.10
C SER A 354 -0.23 27.76 11.41
N ASP A 355 -0.43 28.81 12.20
CA ASP A 355 0.18 28.92 13.53
C ASP A 355 -0.35 27.86 14.52
N SER A 356 -1.56 27.36 14.31
CA SER A 356 -2.12 26.29 15.12
C SER A 356 -1.25 25.03 15.07
N ILE A 357 -0.62 24.73 13.94
CA ILE A 357 0.30 23.61 13.75
C ILE A 357 1.55 23.80 14.63
N ASN A 358 2.11 25.02 14.61
CA ASN A 358 3.28 25.34 15.43
C ASN A 358 3.00 25.15 16.93
N ASN A 359 1.81 25.57 17.40
CA ASN A 359 1.39 25.42 18.79
C ASN A 359 1.31 23.93 19.22
N VAL A 360 0.93 23.04 18.31
CA VAL A 360 0.93 21.59 18.56
C VAL A 360 2.36 21.06 18.61
N LEU A 361 3.21 21.43 17.65
CA LEU A 361 4.59 20.95 17.53
C LEU A 361 5.51 21.47 18.63
N GLN A 362 5.21 22.61 19.26
CA GLN A 362 5.94 23.10 20.42
C GLN A 362 5.85 22.18 21.64
N LYS A 363 4.81 21.34 21.71
CA LYS A 363 4.65 20.34 22.78
C LYS A 363 5.56 19.13 22.63
N ASN A 364 6.24 18.99 21.50
CA ASN A 364 7.12 17.86 21.24
C ASN A 364 8.34 17.87 22.16
N LYS A 365 8.66 16.69 22.69
CA LYS A 365 9.88 16.43 23.47
C LYS A 365 11.05 15.99 22.59
N SER A 366 10.77 15.52 21.36
CA SER A 366 11.74 15.08 20.35
C SER A 366 11.39 15.67 18.99
N THR A 367 12.30 15.52 18.02
CA THR A 367 12.09 15.98 16.64
C THR A 367 10.90 15.26 15.98
N GLU A 368 10.78 13.97 16.25
CA GLU A 368 9.68 13.13 15.79
C GLU A 368 8.97 12.52 16.99
N GLU A 369 7.67 12.64 17.03
CA GLU A 369 6.86 12.15 18.15
C GLU A 369 5.59 11.47 17.65
N ILE A 370 5.34 10.25 18.15
CA ILE A 370 4.10 9.51 17.91
C ILE A 370 3.41 9.34 19.26
N ILE A 371 2.19 9.81 19.37
CA ILE A 371 1.39 9.81 20.59
C ILE A 371 0.15 8.98 20.40
N LEU A 372 -0.04 8.01 21.28
CA LEU A 372 -1.28 7.25 21.38
C LEU A 372 -2.24 8.03 22.30
N LEU A 373 -3.35 8.51 21.79
CA LEU A 373 -4.35 9.17 22.59
C LEU A 373 -5.09 8.16 23.48
N GLN A 374 -5.49 8.58 24.66
CA GLN A 374 -6.18 7.73 25.61
C GLN A 374 -7.46 7.11 25.00
N GLY A 375 -7.63 5.80 25.14
CA GLY A 375 -8.78 5.06 24.62
C GLY A 375 -8.80 4.97 23.09
N GLN A 376 -7.65 5.07 22.41
CA GLN A 376 -7.55 4.95 20.97
C GLN A 376 -7.93 3.54 20.48
N ASP A 377 -7.71 2.51 21.28
CA ASP A 377 -8.00 1.10 21.02
C ASP A 377 -9.41 0.66 21.47
N GLN A 378 -10.19 1.57 22.07
CA GLN A 378 -11.51 1.29 22.64
C GLN A 378 -12.65 1.98 21.89
N LYS A 379 -12.44 2.37 20.64
CA LYS A 379 -13.46 3.05 19.85
C LYS A 379 -14.57 2.09 19.41
N SER A 380 -15.81 2.53 19.51
CA SER A 380 -16.97 1.74 19.12
C SER A 380 -17.08 1.56 17.61
N ALA A 381 -17.86 0.56 17.16
CA ALA A 381 -18.18 0.36 15.75
C ALA A 381 -18.89 1.60 15.14
N THR A 382 -19.73 2.29 15.93
CA THR A 382 -20.38 3.54 15.52
C THR A 382 -19.35 4.61 15.21
N TYR A 383 -18.37 4.80 16.13
CA TYR A 383 -17.28 5.74 15.90
C TYR A 383 -16.55 5.48 14.57
N TRP A 384 -16.22 4.24 14.29
CA TRP A 384 -15.53 3.87 13.06
C TRP A 384 -16.38 4.12 11.82
N ASN A 385 -17.69 3.82 11.86
CA ASN A 385 -18.60 4.08 10.73
C ASN A 385 -18.73 5.57 10.39
N GLU A 386 -18.61 6.44 11.40
CA GLU A 386 -18.71 7.90 11.22
C GLU A 386 -17.38 8.53 10.79
N HIS A 387 -16.23 7.94 11.17
CA HIS A 387 -14.92 8.57 11.00
C HIS A 387 -14.03 7.91 9.94
N ARG A 388 -14.44 6.77 9.36
CA ARG A 388 -13.75 6.23 8.18
C ARG A 388 -13.87 7.21 7.01
N HIS A 389 -12.76 7.52 6.36
CA HIS A 389 -12.79 8.35 5.16
C HIS A 389 -13.46 7.65 3.97
N GLU A 390 -13.47 6.31 3.97
CA GLU A 390 -14.11 5.47 2.97
C GLU A 390 -14.80 4.28 3.69
N PRO A 391 -16.00 3.89 3.27
CA PRO A 391 -16.65 2.71 3.82
C PRO A 391 -15.82 1.45 3.50
N LEU A 392 -15.94 0.44 4.36
CA LEU A 392 -15.33 -0.86 4.09
C LEU A 392 -16.01 -1.52 2.88
N ASN A 393 -15.19 -2.06 1.99
CA ASN A 393 -15.69 -2.88 0.88
C ASN A 393 -16.18 -4.26 1.38
N THR A 394 -16.79 -5.03 0.48
CA THR A 394 -17.37 -6.35 0.83
C THR A 394 -16.30 -7.32 1.38
N ASN A 395 -15.10 -7.29 0.81
CA ASN A 395 -14.00 -8.17 1.24
C ASN A 395 -13.50 -7.77 2.64
N GLU A 396 -13.31 -6.47 2.87
CA GLU A 396 -12.92 -5.96 4.19
C GLU A 396 -13.97 -6.29 5.27
N GLN A 397 -15.26 -6.19 4.95
CA GLN A 397 -16.35 -6.61 5.86
C GLN A 397 -16.31 -8.12 6.14
N SER A 398 -15.96 -8.91 5.14
CA SER A 398 -15.80 -10.37 5.30
C SER A 398 -14.63 -10.72 6.21
N ILE A 399 -13.55 -9.93 6.22
CA ILE A 399 -12.42 -10.09 7.16
C ILE A 399 -12.90 -10.00 8.60
N TYR A 400 -13.72 -8.99 8.93
CA TYR A 400 -14.26 -8.85 10.30
C TYR A 400 -15.04 -10.08 10.74
N LYS A 401 -15.92 -10.62 9.87
CA LYS A 401 -16.70 -11.80 10.17
C LYS A 401 -15.85 -13.06 10.31
N LEU A 402 -14.88 -13.24 9.40
CA LEU A 402 -13.94 -14.35 9.45
C LEU A 402 -13.16 -14.34 10.75
N LEU A 403 -12.56 -13.21 11.09
CA LEU A 403 -11.68 -13.08 12.25
C LEU A 403 -12.44 -13.26 13.56
N ASP A 404 -13.65 -12.70 13.68
CA ASP A 404 -14.53 -12.95 14.85
C ASP A 404 -14.84 -14.44 15.02
N THR A 405 -15.05 -15.17 13.93
CA THR A 405 -15.30 -16.61 13.95
C THR A 405 -14.02 -17.38 14.29
N LEU A 406 -12.90 -16.99 13.72
CA LEU A 406 -11.59 -17.61 13.97
C LEU A 406 -11.18 -17.48 15.44
N GLU A 407 -11.31 -16.30 16.03
CA GLU A 407 -10.93 -16.05 17.43
C GLU A 407 -11.74 -16.89 18.43
N LYS A 408 -12.96 -17.23 18.07
CA LYS A 408 -13.83 -18.14 18.86
C LYS A 408 -13.48 -19.61 18.67
N THR A 409 -12.59 -19.96 17.73
CA THR A 409 -12.23 -21.35 17.40
C THR A 409 -10.96 -21.75 18.17
N PRO A 410 -11.02 -22.71 19.14
CA PRO A 410 -9.86 -23.08 19.95
C PRO A 410 -8.65 -23.57 19.15
N ALA A 411 -8.89 -24.30 18.04
CA ALA A 411 -7.84 -24.76 17.15
C ALA A 411 -7.08 -23.58 16.51
N TYR A 412 -7.80 -22.53 16.09
CA TYR A 412 -7.18 -21.33 15.54
C TYR A 412 -6.29 -20.63 16.57
N VAL A 413 -6.78 -20.44 17.79
CA VAL A 413 -6.01 -19.83 18.88
C VAL A 413 -4.71 -20.59 19.12
N HIS A 414 -4.77 -21.94 19.10
CA HIS A 414 -3.58 -22.77 19.23
C HIS A 414 -2.60 -22.58 18.08
N TYR A 415 -3.07 -22.60 16.83
CA TYR A 415 -2.22 -22.39 15.65
C TYR A 415 -1.65 -20.97 15.59
N ARG A 416 -2.47 -19.96 15.87
CA ARG A 416 -2.03 -18.57 15.99
C ARG A 416 -0.87 -18.43 16.99
N ASN A 417 -1.03 -18.98 18.18
CA ASN A 417 0.00 -18.92 19.22
C ASN A 417 1.28 -19.68 18.81
N THR A 418 1.14 -20.77 18.10
CA THR A 418 2.27 -21.55 17.55
C THR A 418 2.98 -20.76 16.45
N LEU A 419 2.24 -20.19 15.51
CA LEU A 419 2.80 -19.33 14.45
C LEU A 419 3.47 -18.10 15.04
N ASN A 420 2.84 -17.43 16.00
CA ASN A 420 3.44 -16.31 16.70
C ASN A 420 4.79 -16.70 17.33
N PHE A 421 4.85 -17.84 18.01
CA PHE A 421 6.09 -18.35 18.57
C PHE A 421 7.16 -18.62 17.48
N LEU A 422 6.77 -19.20 16.36
CA LEU A 422 7.69 -19.46 15.26
C LEU A 422 8.23 -18.15 14.64
N PHE A 423 7.37 -17.16 14.42
CA PHE A 423 7.76 -15.89 13.79
C PHE A 423 8.48 -14.93 14.74
N THR A 424 7.99 -14.78 15.96
CA THR A 424 8.60 -13.86 16.94
C THR A 424 9.79 -14.47 17.67
N GLY A 425 9.86 -15.80 17.65
CA GLY A 425 10.82 -16.53 18.45
C GLY A 425 10.45 -16.60 19.93
N THR A 426 9.44 -15.88 20.41
CA THR A 426 9.15 -15.70 21.82
C THR A 426 7.77 -16.20 22.21
N LYS A 427 7.62 -16.68 23.45
CA LYS A 427 6.34 -17.11 24.02
C LYS A 427 6.17 -16.52 25.42
N ASP A 428 5.04 -15.88 25.63
CA ASP A 428 4.65 -15.42 26.96
C ASP A 428 4.02 -16.57 27.78
N MET A 429 4.51 -16.74 29.01
CA MET A 429 4.03 -17.71 29.99
C MET A 429 3.72 -16.96 31.28
N GLY A 430 2.51 -16.45 31.41
CA GLY A 430 2.13 -15.55 32.51
C GLY A 430 2.94 -14.24 32.47
N ASN A 431 3.69 -13.98 33.53
CA ASN A 431 4.50 -12.78 33.66
C ASN A 431 5.91 -12.89 33.06
N ILE A 432 6.24 -14.04 32.48
CA ILE A 432 7.56 -14.34 31.92
C ILE A 432 7.44 -14.57 30.43
N ARG A 433 8.45 -14.13 29.68
CA ARG A 433 8.64 -14.37 28.26
C ARG A 433 9.87 -15.25 28.07
N ILE A 434 9.74 -16.34 27.35
CA ILE A 434 10.85 -17.20 26.94
C ILE A 434 11.19 -17.00 25.48
N GLY A 435 12.45 -17.19 25.12
CA GLY A 435 12.97 -17.02 23.76
C GLY A 435 13.73 -15.70 23.59
N PRO A 436 14.26 -15.41 22.37
CA PRO A 436 13.85 -16.04 21.09
C PRO A 436 14.46 -17.43 20.84
N TRP A 437 13.65 -18.36 20.34
CA TRP A 437 14.05 -19.76 20.11
C TRP A 437 15.19 -19.90 19.07
N TYR A 438 15.30 -18.98 18.13
CA TYR A 438 16.36 -19.01 17.10
C TYR A 438 17.75 -18.68 17.66
N TYR A 439 17.87 -18.27 18.93
CA TYR A 439 19.13 -18.17 19.65
C TYR A 439 19.48 -19.45 20.44
N TRP A 440 18.53 -20.36 20.61
CA TRP A 440 18.72 -21.54 21.47
C TRP A 440 19.82 -22.45 20.98
N LEU A 441 19.98 -22.56 19.66
CA LEU A 441 21.05 -23.32 19.04
C LEU A 441 21.82 -22.40 18.08
N SER A 442 23.09 -22.23 18.30
CA SER A 442 24.01 -21.47 17.47
C SER A 442 25.38 -22.11 17.48
N GLY A 443 26.30 -21.59 16.66
CA GLY A 443 27.68 -22.08 16.66
C GLY A 443 28.66 -21.02 16.14
N ASN A 444 29.88 -21.07 16.65
CA ASN A 444 30.98 -20.27 16.17
C ASN A 444 32.32 -21.04 16.39
N SER A 445 33.40 -20.52 15.82
CA SER A 445 34.72 -21.17 15.88
C SER A 445 35.34 -21.25 17.29
N TRP A 446 34.85 -20.46 18.25
CA TRP A 446 35.37 -20.42 19.62
C TRP A 446 34.61 -21.31 20.58
N GLU A 447 33.28 -21.36 20.45
CA GLU A 447 32.39 -22.07 21.35
C GLU A 447 31.94 -23.42 20.77
N GLY A 448 32.19 -23.64 19.47
CA GLY A 448 31.65 -24.77 18.75
C GLY A 448 30.10 -24.64 18.68
N THR A 449 29.40 -25.74 18.95
CA THR A 449 27.97 -25.70 19.18
C THR A 449 27.69 -24.97 20.50
N ARG A 450 26.70 -24.10 20.50
CA ARG A 450 26.27 -23.32 21.68
C ARG A 450 24.78 -23.50 21.91
N LEU A 451 24.43 -23.89 23.11
CA LEU A 451 23.06 -23.84 23.60
C LEU A 451 22.86 -22.57 24.43
N ARG A 452 21.75 -21.88 24.19
CA ARG A 452 21.41 -20.65 24.94
C ARG A 452 19.93 -20.69 25.30
N PHE A 453 19.60 -20.20 26.50
CA PHE A 453 18.24 -20.07 26.96
C PHE A 453 18.02 -18.66 27.47
N ASP A 454 17.01 -17.97 26.89
CA ASP A 454 16.67 -16.58 27.15
C ASP A 454 15.36 -16.48 27.90
N VAL A 455 15.32 -15.61 28.92
CA VAL A 455 14.14 -15.31 29.72
C VAL A 455 14.03 -13.80 29.93
N ALA A 456 12.83 -13.28 29.84
CA ALA A 456 12.50 -11.88 30.16
C ALA A 456 11.19 -11.81 30.95
N THR A 457 10.98 -10.71 31.66
CA THR A 457 9.66 -10.35 32.16
C THR A 457 8.88 -9.59 31.09
N ASN A 458 7.56 -9.70 31.09
CA ASN A 458 6.67 -8.96 30.19
C ASN A 458 5.91 -7.84 30.95
N THR A 459 5.05 -7.14 30.25
CA THR A 459 4.24 -6.04 30.82
C THR A 459 3.24 -6.50 31.88
N GLY A 460 2.92 -7.78 31.94
CA GLY A 460 2.12 -8.39 33.01
C GLY A 460 2.86 -8.41 34.36
N PHE A 461 4.20 -8.50 34.34
CA PHE A 461 5.02 -8.38 35.56
C PHE A 461 5.09 -6.94 36.02
N ASN A 462 5.53 -6.03 35.13
CA ASN A 462 5.61 -4.59 35.46
C ASN A 462 5.63 -3.79 34.17
N LYS A 463 4.88 -2.67 34.12
CA LYS A 463 4.81 -1.80 32.93
C LYS A 463 6.05 -0.95 32.71
N LYS A 464 6.81 -0.69 33.79
CA LYS A 464 7.99 0.20 33.78
C LYS A 464 9.31 -0.55 33.91
N ILE A 465 9.31 -1.74 34.49
CA ILE A 465 10.52 -2.51 34.75
C ILE A 465 10.48 -3.80 33.92
N ASN A 466 11.47 -3.98 33.07
CA ASN A 466 11.67 -5.22 32.33
C ASN A 466 13.03 -5.83 32.74
N LEU A 467 12.98 -7.05 33.24
CA LEU A 467 14.15 -7.86 33.58
C LEU A 467 14.38 -8.82 32.43
N ASN A 468 15.56 -8.88 31.88
CA ASN A 468 15.90 -9.87 30.85
C ASN A 468 17.30 -10.45 31.08
N GLY A 469 17.49 -11.68 30.62
CA GLY A 469 18.76 -12.33 30.74
C GLY A 469 18.81 -13.62 29.94
N TYR A 470 20.00 -14.17 29.83
CA TYR A 470 20.20 -15.49 29.26
C TYR A 470 21.33 -16.23 29.96
N VAL A 471 21.30 -17.55 29.82
CA VAL A 471 22.40 -18.46 30.13
C VAL A 471 22.74 -19.25 28.86
N ALA A 472 24.00 -19.39 28.57
CA ALA A 472 24.51 -20.13 27.41
C ALA A 472 25.68 -21.03 27.80
N TYR A 473 25.79 -22.17 27.11
CA TYR A 473 26.91 -23.11 27.26
C TYR A 473 27.52 -23.40 25.90
N GLY A 474 28.82 -23.20 25.77
CA GLY A 474 29.61 -23.53 24.59
C GLY A 474 30.25 -24.93 24.76
N PHE A 475 30.06 -25.81 23.80
CA PHE A 475 30.54 -27.19 23.89
C PHE A 475 32.02 -27.34 23.57
N LEU A 476 32.62 -26.39 22.84
CA LEU A 476 34.05 -26.43 22.51
C LEU A 476 34.92 -25.80 23.60
N ASP A 477 34.46 -24.70 24.17
CA ASP A 477 35.17 -23.99 25.23
C ASP A 477 34.74 -24.43 26.66
N GLU A 478 33.74 -25.28 26.76
CA GLU A 478 33.17 -25.88 28.00
C GLU A 478 32.83 -24.85 29.05
N LYS A 479 32.36 -23.64 28.62
CA LYS A 479 32.09 -22.53 29.53
C LYS A 479 30.64 -22.09 29.52
N PHE A 480 30.14 -21.76 30.75
CA PHE A 480 28.90 -21.02 30.91
C PHE A 480 29.11 -19.52 30.69
N LYS A 481 28.18 -18.92 30.01
CA LYS A 481 28.12 -17.48 29.75
C LYS A 481 26.72 -16.98 30.01
N GLY A 482 26.56 -15.74 30.43
CA GLY A 482 25.25 -15.22 30.70
C GLY A 482 25.20 -13.69 30.67
N LYS A 483 24.01 -13.16 30.62
CA LYS A 483 23.71 -11.74 30.75
C LYS A 483 22.49 -11.58 31.64
N ALA A 484 22.52 -10.57 32.51
CA ALA A 484 21.34 -10.05 33.18
C ALA A 484 21.23 -8.56 32.89
N GLU A 485 20.04 -8.10 32.58
CA GLU A 485 19.77 -6.71 32.23
C GLU A 485 18.45 -6.24 32.86
N ILE A 486 18.45 -5.04 33.36
CA ILE A 486 17.29 -4.34 33.90
C ILE A 486 17.03 -3.14 32.99
N LYS A 487 15.83 -3.07 32.40
CA LYS A 487 15.39 -1.93 31.59
C LYS A 487 14.28 -1.20 32.35
N TYR A 488 14.45 0.09 32.51
CA TYR A 488 13.41 0.97 33.05
C TYR A 488 12.83 1.83 31.94
N VAL A 489 11.52 1.79 31.79
CA VAL A 489 10.77 2.58 30.79
C VAL A 489 10.13 3.76 31.53
N TRP A 490 10.52 4.95 31.13
CA TRP A 490 10.05 6.21 31.74
C TRP A 490 8.60 6.55 31.33
#